data_7d6f541ad1b55bae1ef04348c615d988
#
_entry.id   7d6f541ad1b55bae1ef04348c615d988
#
_cell.length_a   1.000
_cell.length_b   1.000
_cell.length_c   1.000
_cell.angle_alpha   90.00
_cell.angle_beta   90.00
_cell.angle_gamma   90.00
#
_symmetry.space_group_name_H-M   'P 1'
#
loop_
_entity.id
_entity.type
_entity.pdbx_description
1 polymer ?
#
loop_
_entity_poly.entity_id
_entity_poly.type
_entity_poly.pdbx_seq_one_letter_code
_entity_poly.pdbx_strand_id
1 'polypeptide(L)'
;SIMNINYIGALSAMASPGVVEELMRRALPPTTLTVVPLFHVSGLHAQLLSSLVNGRRLVFMRRWNPGEAIELIAKHRVTQFNGAPSMVMQLLEHPSFDFDAMRGTLAGIGFGGAGLPQRLIEEAVGRLGPSMSGIGFGMTETSGVASAIAGEGFRQRPNSSGTLSPIVRVRIVDPDGRLLADGEAGEIQVRGVSMMREYWGQPEATAEVLQDGWLRTGDVGYLEDGFL
;
A
#
# COMPACT_ATOMS: atom_id res chain seq x y z
N SER A 1 -3.16 -11.36 -7.65
CA SER A 1 -3.29 -10.36 -6.57
C SER A 1 -2.58 -10.82 -5.30
N ILE A 2 -3.02 -11.90 -4.61
CA ILE A 2 -2.47 -12.34 -3.32
C ILE A 2 -0.97 -12.64 -3.40
N MET A 3 -0.50 -13.34 -4.42
CA MET A 3 0.94 -13.61 -4.62
C MET A 3 1.74 -12.31 -4.75
N ASN A 4 1.19 -11.32 -5.44
CA ASN A 4 1.81 -10.01 -5.59
C ASN A 4 1.93 -9.27 -4.25
N ILE A 5 0.86 -9.28 -3.47
CA ILE A 5 0.85 -8.68 -2.13
C ILE A 5 1.86 -9.37 -1.21
N ASN A 6 1.97 -10.71 -1.28
CA ASN A 6 2.96 -11.46 -0.51
C ASN A 6 4.39 -11.13 -0.94
N TYR A 7 4.64 -10.98 -2.24
CA TYR A 7 5.93 -10.55 -2.76
C TYR A 7 6.33 -9.18 -2.20
N ILE A 8 5.42 -8.22 -2.21
CA ILE A 8 5.64 -6.89 -1.63
C ILE A 8 5.89 -6.96 -0.12
N GLY A 9 5.13 -7.79 0.59
CA GLY A 9 5.35 -8.06 2.01
C GLY A 9 6.74 -8.61 2.30
N ALA A 10 7.21 -9.54 1.47
CA ALA A 10 8.56 -10.09 1.58
C ALA A 10 9.64 -9.03 1.33
N LEU A 11 9.48 -8.20 0.29
CA LEU A 11 10.40 -7.09 0.03
C LEU A 11 10.45 -6.10 1.20
N SER A 12 9.30 -5.77 1.79
CA SER A 12 9.22 -4.89 2.95
C SER A 12 9.95 -5.47 4.16
N ALA A 13 9.81 -6.77 4.40
CA ALA A 13 10.52 -7.48 5.46
C ALA A 13 12.04 -7.49 5.22
N MET A 14 12.47 -7.75 4.00
CA MET A 14 13.90 -7.71 3.62
C MET A 14 14.50 -6.31 3.75
N ALA A 15 13.72 -5.27 3.44
CA ALA A 15 14.15 -3.87 3.59
C ALA A 15 14.17 -3.38 5.05
N SER A 16 13.70 -4.19 6.00
CA SER A 16 13.58 -3.80 7.42
C SER A 16 13.97 -4.96 8.37
N PRO A 17 15.18 -5.54 8.24
CA PRO A 17 15.58 -6.74 8.98
C PRO A 17 15.53 -6.54 10.49
N GLY A 18 15.96 -5.40 11.01
CA GLY A 18 15.92 -5.12 12.45
C GLY A 18 14.50 -5.07 13.03
N VAL A 19 13.50 -4.66 12.24
CA VAL A 19 12.09 -4.70 12.65
C VAL A 19 11.59 -6.14 12.72
N VAL A 20 11.97 -6.97 11.76
CA VAL A 20 11.60 -8.39 11.71
C VAL A 20 12.21 -9.14 12.88
N GLU A 21 13.50 -8.94 13.16
CA GLU A 21 14.19 -9.53 14.32
C GLU A 21 13.51 -9.16 15.64
N GLU A 22 13.14 -7.90 15.81
CA GLU A 22 12.44 -7.43 17.01
C GLU A 22 11.07 -8.09 17.18
N LEU A 23 10.29 -8.23 16.10
CA LEU A 23 9.01 -8.94 16.13
C LEU A 23 9.20 -10.41 16.52
N MET A 24 10.22 -11.07 15.96
CA MET A 24 10.56 -12.46 16.30
C MET A 24 10.99 -12.57 17.76
N ARG A 25 11.86 -11.69 18.24
CA ARG A 25 12.32 -11.65 19.62
C ARG A 25 11.17 -11.49 20.61
N ARG A 26 10.17 -10.71 20.29
CA ARG A 26 8.97 -10.50 21.12
C ARG A 26 7.92 -11.59 20.96
N ALA A 27 8.11 -12.53 20.07
CA ALA A 27 7.14 -13.59 19.75
C ALA A 27 5.73 -13.02 19.46
N LEU A 28 5.67 -11.91 18.72
CA LEU A 28 4.41 -11.26 18.37
C LEU A 28 3.75 -11.99 17.20
N PRO A 29 2.55 -12.55 17.38
CA PRO A 29 1.83 -13.13 16.24
C PRO A 29 1.48 -12.02 15.26
N PRO A 30 1.76 -12.20 13.95
CA PRO A 30 1.38 -11.22 12.94
C PRO A 30 -0.12 -10.91 13.03
N THR A 31 -0.45 -9.65 13.32
CA THR A 31 -1.83 -9.22 13.57
C THR A 31 -2.12 -7.95 12.76
N THR A 32 -3.20 -7.95 12.01
CA THR A 32 -3.63 -6.80 11.17
C THR A 32 -4.92 -6.20 11.74
N LEU A 33 -4.94 -4.88 11.92
CA LEU A 33 -6.17 -4.14 12.16
C LEU A 33 -6.84 -3.84 10.82
N THR A 34 -8.06 -4.32 10.64
CA THR A 34 -8.83 -4.23 9.40
C THR A 34 -10.07 -3.35 9.60
N VAL A 35 -10.09 -2.20 8.96
CA VAL A 35 -11.20 -1.25 8.98
C VAL A 35 -11.67 -0.89 7.57
N VAL A 36 -10.83 -1.14 6.57
CA VAL A 36 -11.20 -0.93 5.16
C VAL A 36 -12.29 -1.93 4.77
N PRO A 37 -13.37 -1.46 4.11
CA PRO A 37 -14.47 -2.32 3.71
C PRO A 37 -14.04 -3.51 2.84
N LEU A 38 -14.62 -4.68 3.07
CA LEU A 38 -14.27 -5.89 2.32
C LEU A 38 -14.77 -5.91 0.87
N PHE A 39 -15.63 -4.97 0.49
CA PHE A 39 -15.99 -4.78 -0.92
C PHE A 39 -14.93 -3.95 -1.70
N HIS A 40 -13.94 -3.38 -1.01
CA HIS A 40 -12.81 -2.69 -1.61
C HIS A 40 -11.63 -3.65 -1.75
N VAL A 41 -10.88 -3.56 -2.86
CA VAL A 41 -9.73 -4.45 -3.14
C VAL A 41 -8.68 -4.44 -2.02
N SER A 42 -8.42 -3.30 -1.40
CA SER A 42 -7.47 -3.21 -0.28
C SER A 42 -7.98 -3.89 1.00
N GLY A 43 -9.29 -3.90 1.26
CA GLY A 43 -9.87 -4.66 2.35
C GLY A 43 -9.90 -6.16 2.07
N LEU A 44 -10.42 -6.55 0.91
CA LEU A 44 -10.57 -7.96 0.55
C LEU A 44 -9.23 -8.63 0.26
N HIS A 45 -8.45 -8.10 -0.70
CA HIS A 45 -7.24 -8.76 -1.17
C HIS A 45 -6.06 -8.52 -0.22
N ALA A 46 -5.77 -7.25 0.10
CA ALA A 46 -4.57 -6.91 0.84
C ALA A 46 -4.67 -7.22 2.34
N GLN A 47 -5.87 -7.20 2.91
CA GLN A 47 -6.05 -7.47 4.34
C GLN A 47 -6.64 -8.85 4.60
N LEU A 48 -7.86 -9.15 4.15
CA LEU A 48 -8.52 -10.41 4.48
C LEU A 48 -7.82 -11.62 3.85
N LEU A 49 -7.81 -11.70 2.51
CA LEU A 49 -7.29 -12.88 1.81
C LEU A 49 -5.80 -13.08 2.05
N SER A 50 -5.00 -12.00 2.06
CA SER A 50 -3.58 -12.08 2.40
C SER A 50 -3.37 -12.58 3.82
N SER A 51 -4.17 -12.14 4.79
CA SER A 51 -4.07 -12.63 6.17
C SER A 51 -4.43 -14.10 6.31
N LEU A 52 -5.46 -14.57 5.61
CA LEU A 52 -5.85 -15.99 5.62
C LEU A 52 -4.73 -16.88 5.04
N VAL A 53 -4.14 -16.49 3.92
CA VAL A 53 -3.04 -17.25 3.29
C VAL A 53 -1.79 -17.29 4.17
N ASN A 54 -1.48 -16.21 4.88
CA ASN A 54 -0.27 -16.08 5.71
C ASN A 54 -0.48 -16.44 7.19
N GLY A 55 -1.66 -16.95 7.57
CA GLY A 55 -1.96 -17.29 8.96
C GLY A 55 -1.91 -16.08 9.92
N ARG A 56 -2.23 -14.89 9.45
CA ARG A 56 -2.23 -13.66 10.26
C ARG A 56 -3.54 -13.53 11.04
N ARG A 57 -3.44 -13.05 12.26
CA ARG A 57 -4.62 -12.66 13.03
C ARG A 57 -5.25 -11.41 12.45
N LEU A 58 -6.59 -11.37 12.38
CA LEU A 58 -7.37 -10.20 11.98
C LEU A 58 -8.12 -9.63 13.18
N VAL A 59 -8.03 -8.34 13.36
CA VAL A 59 -8.85 -7.56 14.28
C VAL A 59 -9.73 -6.65 13.43
N PHE A 60 -11.04 -6.87 13.46
CA PHE A 60 -11.98 -6.09 12.66
C PHE A 60 -12.52 -4.92 13.46
N MET A 61 -12.58 -3.77 12.80
CA MET A 61 -13.20 -2.56 13.30
C MET A 61 -14.37 -2.19 12.39
N ARG A 62 -15.57 -1.99 12.97
CA ARG A 62 -16.79 -1.78 12.16
C ARG A 62 -16.82 -0.41 11.47
N ARG A 63 -16.37 0.63 12.18
CA ARG A 63 -16.34 2.01 11.70
C ARG A 63 -15.03 2.63 12.18
N TRP A 64 -14.45 3.46 11.35
CA TRP A 64 -13.23 4.15 11.73
C TRP A 64 -13.46 5.09 12.91
N ASN A 65 -12.65 4.92 13.93
CA ASN A 65 -12.49 5.82 15.07
C ASN A 65 -11.04 5.72 15.56
N PRO A 66 -10.25 6.80 15.52
CA PRO A 66 -8.81 6.73 15.85
C PRO A 66 -8.54 6.34 17.31
N GLY A 67 -9.37 6.78 18.26
CA GLY A 67 -9.24 6.40 19.67
C GLY A 67 -9.46 4.90 19.88
N GLU A 68 -10.55 4.35 19.33
CA GLU A 68 -10.83 2.90 19.36
C GLU A 68 -9.72 2.11 18.65
N ALA A 69 -9.18 2.63 17.53
CA ALA A 69 -8.09 1.98 16.83
C ALA A 69 -6.84 1.87 17.72
N ILE A 70 -6.47 2.92 18.46
CA ILE A 70 -5.36 2.91 19.40
C ILE A 70 -5.57 1.85 20.49
N GLU A 71 -6.77 1.80 21.07
CA GLU A 71 -7.13 0.78 22.08
C GLU A 71 -7.02 -0.65 21.52
N LEU A 72 -7.54 -0.89 20.31
CA LEU A 72 -7.46 -2.19 19.65
C LEU A 72 -6.02 -2.57 19.31
N ILE A 73 -5.20 -1.62 18.85
CA ILE A 73 -3.78 -1.85 18.57
C ILE A 73 -3.05 -2.31 19.85
N ALA A 74 -3.25 -1.60 20.95
CA ALA A 74 -2.64 -1.95 22.22
C ALA A 74 -3.16 -3.30 22.76
N LYS A 75 -4.49 -3.46 22.85
CA LYS A 75 -5.15 -4.66 23.41
C LYS A 75 -4.80 -5.93 22.67
N HIS A 76 -4.78 -5.89 21.34
CA HIS A 76 -4.56 -7.07 20.49
C HIS A 76 -3.13 -7.21 20.00
N ARG A 77 -2.23 -6.30 20.42
CA ARG A 77 -0.83 -6.23 19.99
C ARG A 77 -0.74 -6.25 18.45
N VAL A 78 -1.47 -5.36 17.80
CA VAL A 78 -1.50 -5.25 16.34
C VAL A 78 -0.12 -4.92 15.81
N THR A 79 0.35 -5.70 14.84
CA THR A 79 1.68 -5.50 14.24
C THR A 79 1.64 -4.71 12.93
N GLN A 80 0.47 -4.61 12.31
CA GLN A 80 0.30 -3.89 11.04
C GLN A 80 -1.07 -3.21 10.96
N PHE A 81 -1.06 -1.98 10.49
CA PHE A 81 -2.23 -1.22 10.11
C PHE A 81 -2.07 -0.67 8.69
N ASN A 82 -3.05 -0.89 7.84
CA ASN A 82 -3.10 -0.32 6.49
C ASN A 82 -4.40 0.45 6.35
N GLY A 83 -4.32 1.71 5.96
CA GLY A 83 -5.48 2.58 5.83
C GLY A 83 -5.34 3.65 4.76
N ALA A 84 -6.44 4.35 4.51
CA ALA A 84 -6.38 5.57 3.70
C ALA A 84 -5.48 6.62 4.40
N PRO A 85 -4.82 7.51 3.65
CA PRO A 85 -3.96 8.54 4.25
C PRO A 85 -4.62 9.36 5.35
N SER A 86 -5.90 9.71 5.19
CA SER A 86 -6.68 10.42 6.21
C SER A 86 -6.86 9.64 7.51
N MET A 87 -7.03 8.32 7.43
CA MET A 87 -7.13 7.47 8.62
C MET A 87 -5.80 7.42 9.37
N VAL A 88 -4.70 7.29 8.64
CA VAL A 88 -3.37 7.27 9.25
C VAL A 88 -3.05 8.63 9.89
N MET A 89 -3.35 9.75 9.22
CA MET A 89 -3.18 11.06 9.82
C MET A 89 -3.96 11.21 11.13
N GLN A 90 -5.25 10.87 11.13
CA GLN A 90 -6.07 10.93 12.33
C GLN A 90 -5.54 10.03 13.46
N LEU A 91 -4.95 8.88 13.12
CA LEU A 91 -4.32 8.01 14.09
C LEU A 91 -3.08 8.66 14.71
N LEU A 92 -2.15 9.16 13.87
CA LEU A 92 -0.88 9.75 14.31
C LEU A 92 -1.05 11.08 15.07
N GLU A 93 -2.07 11.85 14.72
CA GLU A 93 -2.40 13.15 15.35
C GLU A 93 -3.27 12.99 16.62
N HIS A 94 -3.77 11.78 16.90
CA HIS A 94 -4.65 11.58 18.06
C HIS A 94 -3.88 11.79 19.38
N PRO A 95 -4.43 12.56 20.35
CA PRO A 95 -3.74 12.87 21.62
C PRO A 95 -3.28 11.62 22.40
N SER A 96 -4.00 10.52 22.27
CA SER A 96 -3.66 9.26 22.93
C SER A 96 -2.69 8.39 22.14
N PHE A 97 -2.19 8.83 20.97
CA PHE A 97 -1.23 8.06 20.19
C PHE A 97 0.19 8.23 20.76
N ASP A 98 0.65 7.23 21.48
CA ASP A 98 1.99 7.19 22.03
C ASP A 98 2.92 6.42 21.08
N PHE A 99 3.81 7.14 20.40
CA PHE A 99 4.77 6.55 19.46
C PHE A 99 5.70 5.52 20.11
N ASP A 100 6.15 5.77 21.34
CA ASP A 100 7.10 4.89 22.01
C ASP A 100 6.41 3.60 22.48
N ALA A 101 5.19 3.70 22.99
CA ALA A 101 4.38 2.54 23.35
C ALA A 101 4.02 1.72 22.09
N MET A 102 3.69 2.38 20.98
CA MET A 102 3.30 1.70 19.73
C MET A 102 4.47 1.02 19.01
N ARG A 103 5.70 1.56 19.07
CA ARG A 103 6.91 0.90 18.55
C ARG A 103 7.12 -0.50 19.10
N GLY A 104 6.54 -0.79 20.26
CA GLY A 104 6.58 -2.11 20.89
C GLY A 104 5.78 -3.18 20.15
N THR A 105 4.81 -2.79 19.32
CA THR A 105 3.90 -3.72 18.65
C THR A 105 3.70 -3.40 17.17
N LEU A 106 3.41 -2.16 16.83
CA LEU A 106 3.08 -1.73 15.46
C LEU A 106 4.36 -1.62 14.62
N ALA A 107 4.65 -2.68 13.86
CA ALA A 107 5.87 -2.77 13.05
C ALA A 107 5.77 -2.01 11.73
N GLY A 108 4.56 -1.78 11.21
CA GLY A 108 4.36 -1.08 9.96
C GLY A 108 3.00 -0.44 9.83
N ILE A 109 3.00 0.71 9.16
CA ILE A 109 1.81 1.42 8.71
C ILE A 109 1.88 1.54 7.19
N GLY A 110 0.90 0.96 6.51
CA GLY A 110 0.77 1.03 5.05
C GLY A 110 -0.22 2.12 4.64
N PHE A 111 0.14 2.80 3.57
CA PHE A 111 -0.68 3.82 2.94
C PHE A 111 -1.11 3.36 1.55
N GLY A 112 -2.34 3.65 1.16
CA GLY A 112 -2.79 3.31 -0.18
C GLY A 112 -4.18 3.85 -0.50
N GLY A 113 -4.52 3.81 -1.77
CA GLY A 113 -5.83 4.21 -2.27
C GLY A 113 -6.00 5.71 -2.53
N ALA A 114 -4.99 6.54 -2.24
CA ALA A 114 -4.94 7.96 -2.58
C ALA A 114 -3.50 8.47 -2.50
N GLY A 115 -3.23 9.63 -3.13
CA GLY A 115 -1.95 10.33 -2.99
C GLY A 115 -1.67 10.71 -1.54
N LEU A 116 -0.40 10.67 -1.14
CA LEU A 116 0.03 11.06 0.20
C LEU A 116 0.24 12.58 0.28
N PRO A 117 -0.40 13.25 1.25
CA PRO A 117 -0.03 14.61 1.58
C PRO A 117 1.43 14.68 2.05
N GLN A 118 2.17 15.71 1.63
CA GLN A 118 3.58 15.90 2.00
C GLN A 118 3.80 15.83 3.52
N ARG A 119 2.93 16.46 4.29
CA ARG A 119 2.97 16.40 5.76
C ARG A 119 2.92 14.98 6.31
N LEU A 120 2.09 14.11 5.72
CA LEU A 120 1.99 12.71 6.17
C LEU A 120 3.26 11.92 5.84
N ILE A 121 3.89 12.21 4.70
CA ILE A 121 5.20 11.64 4.35
C ILE A 121 6.24 12.02 5.40
N GLU A 122 6.34 13.30 5.73
CA GLU A 122 7.29 13.82 6.73
C GLU A 122 7.06 13.21 8.12
N GLU A 123 5.81 13.10 8.55
CA GLU A 123 5.46 12.45 9.81
C GLU A 123 5.77 10.95 9.80
N ALA A 124 5.41 10.25 8.73
CA ALA A 124 5.66 8.82 8.61
C ALA A 124 7.17 8.51 8.60
N VAL A 125 7.96 9.26 7.84
CA VAL A 125 9.41 9.09 7.76
C VAL A 125 10.10 9.54 9.04
N GLY A 126 9.71 10.69 9.60
CA GLY A 126 10.37 11.28 10.76
C GLY A 126 10.02 10.61 12.08
N ARG A 127 8.72 10.35 12.33
CA ARG A 127 8.22 9.93 13.65
C ARG A 127 8.09 8.42 13.81
N LEU A 128 7.74 7.68 12.75
CA LEU A 128 7.63 6.21 12.83
C LEU A 128 9.00 5.52 12.93
N GLY A 129 10.07 6.20 12.51
CA GLY A 129 11.42 5.65 12.57
C GLY A 129 11.61 4.39 11.70
N PRO A 130 12.57 3.52 12.04
CA PRO A 130 12.74 2.24 11.36
C PRO A 130 11.47 1.39 11.52
N SER A 131 10.77 1.16 10.41
CA SER A 131 9.52 0.40 10.37
C SER A 131 9.33 -0.20 8.98
N MET A 132 8.40 -1.12 8.85
CA MET A 132 7.96 -1.64 7.55
C MET A 132 6.90 -0.74 6.89
N SER A 133 6.85 0.54 7.26
CA SER A 133 5.92 1.49 6.67
C SER A 133 6.26 1.76 5.22
N GLY A 134 5.24 1.98 4.41
CA GLY A 134 5.43 2.20 2.99
C GLY A 134 4.15 2.52 2.24
N ILE A 135 4.30 2.77 0.97
CA ILE A 135 3.23 3.10 0.05
C ILE A 135 3.22 2.12 -1.13
N GLY A 136 2.05 1.92 -1.72
CA GLY A 136 1.89 1.23 -3.00
C GLY A 136 0.94 1.98 -3.92
N PHE A 137 1.24 1.95 -5.21
CA PHE A 137 0.35 2.39 -6.27
C PHE A 137 -0.41 1.21 -6.84
N GLY A 138 -1.69 1.41 -7.07
CA GLY A 138 -2.58 0.42 -7.68
C GLY A 138 -4.03 0.81 -7.49
N MET A 139 -4.90 0.08 -8.16
CA MET A 139 -6.33 0.36 -8.22
C MET A 139 -7.14 -0.93 -8.28
N THR A 140 -8.45 -0.85 -8.26
CA THR A 140 -9.34 -2.01 -8.37
C THR A 140 -9.10 -2.75 -9.67
N GLU A 141 -8.91 -2.02 -10.74
CA GLU A 141 -8.67 -2.51 -12.10
C GLU A 141 -7.35 -3.28 -12.25
N THR A 142 -6.37 -3.03 -11.37
CA THR A 142 -5.13 -3.81 -11.28
C THR A 142 -5.19 -4.96 -10.27
N SER A 143 -6.36 -5.22 -9.67
CA SER A 143 -6.57 -6.15 -8.55
C SER A 143 -5.67 -5.86 -7.34
N GLY A 144 -5.35 -4.59 -7.11
CA GLY A 144 -4.50 -4.14 -6.00
C GLY A 144 -3.24 -3.45 -6.49
N VAL A 145 -2.09 -3.90 -6.00
CA VAL A 145 -0.83 -3.18 -6.10
C VAL A 145 -0.10 -3.44 -7.42
N ALA A 146 0.29 -2.37 -8.12
CA ALA A 146 1.14 -2.39 -9.32
C ALA A 146 2.60 -2.05 -9.00
N SER A 147 2.85 -1.16 -8.05
CA SER A 147 4.18 -0.86 -7.51
C SER A 147 4.13 -0.66 -6.01
N ALA A 148 5.24 -0.81 -5.32
CA ALA A 148 5.35 -0.55 -3.90
C ALA A 148 6.78 -0.25 -3.45
N ILE A 149 6.87 0.50 -2.35
CA ILE A 149 8.11 0.80 -1.64
C ILE A 149 7.83 0.79 -0.14
N ALA A 150 8.76 0.28 0.65
CA ALA A 150 8.62 0.23 2.10
C ALA A 150 9.97 0.29 2.81
N GLY A 151 9.93 0.44 4.13
CA GLY A 151 11.12 0.40 4.97
C GLY A 151 12.12 1.49 4.61
N GLU A 152 13.39 1.13 4.53
CA GLU A 152 14.47 2.05 4.22
C GLU A 152 14.35 2.66 2.80
N GLY A 153 13.87 1.88 1.83
CA GLY A 153 13.61 2.39 0.49
C GLY A 153 12.60 3.54 0.49
N PHE A 154 11.51 3.42 1.26
CA PHE A 154 10.53 4.50 1.41
C PHE A 154 11.13 5.75 2.08
N ARG A 155 12.02 5.57 3.05
CA ARG A 155 12.71 6.68 3.72
C ARG A 155 13.64 7.45 2.77
N GLN A 156 14.30 6.74 1.87
CA GLN A 156 15.22 7.33 0.89
C GLN A 156 14.50 7.97 -0.30
N ARG A 157 13.34 7.42 -0.70
CA ARG A 157 12.52 7.88 -1.83
C ARG A 157 11.05 8.06 -1.42
N PRO A 158 10.74 8.99 -0.51
CA PRO A 158 9.40 9.11 0.10
C PRO A 158 8.32 9.59 -0.89
N ASN A 159 8.70 10.15 -2.02
CA ASN A 159 7.79 10.61 -3.08
C ASN A 159 7.59 9.57 -4.20
N SER A 160 8.22 8.42 -4.10
CA SER A 160 8.07 7.34 -5.07
C SER A 160 7.00 6.35 -4.62
N SER A 161 6.21 5.85 -5.56
CA SER A 161 5.33 4.68 -5.36
C SER A 161 6.11 3.35 -5.42
N GLY A 162 7.41 3.39 -5.66
CA GLY A 162 8.31 2.27 -5.57
C GLY A 162 8.58 1.51 -6.87
N THR A 163 9.15 0.33 -6.72
CA THR A 163 9.47 -0.55 -7.84
C THR A 163 8.23 -1.30 -8.32
N LEU A 164 8.21 -1.60 -9.62
CA LEU A 164 7.11 -2.32 -10.22
C LEU A 164 7.04 -3.75 -9.71
N SER A 165 5.82 -4.24 -9.55
CA SER A 165 5.59 -5.66 -9.33
C SER A 165 6.06 -6.48 -10.55
N PRO A 166 6.67 -7.67 -10.36
CA PRO A 166 7.15 -8.49 -11.45
C PRO A 166 6.05 -9.00 -12.40
N ILE A 167 4.79 -8.90 -12.01
CA ILE A 167 3.64 -9.34 -12.81
C ILE A 167 2.97 -8.23 -13.61
N VAL A 168 3.48 -6.99 -13.50
CA VAL A 168 2.96 -5.84 -14.23
C VAL A 168 4.07 -5.15 -15.03
N ARG A 169 3.64 -4.47 -16.07
CA ARG A 169 4.46 -3.52 -16.86
C ARG A 169 3.78 -2.18 -16.79
N VAL A 170 4.58 -1.14 -16.72
CA VAL A 170 4.13 0.25 -16.75
C VAL A 170 4.79 0.95 -17.92
N ARG A 171 4.06 1.84 -18.55
CA ARG A 171 4.57 2.82 -19.51
C ARG A 171 3.99 4.18 -19.22
N ILE A 172 4.73 5.21 -19.55
CA ILE A 172 4.29 6.59 -19.43
C ILE A 172 4.06 7.13 -20.84
N VAL A 173 2.93 7.78 -21.05
CA VAL A 173 2.56 8.30 -22.37
C VAL A 173 2.11 9.76 -22.30
N ASP A 174 2.35 10.48 -23.40
CA ASP A 174 1.81 11.82 -23.58
C ASP A 174 0.31 11.78 -23.95
N PRO A 175 -0.39 12.93 -24.07
CA PRO A 175 -1.80 12.97 -24.45
C PRO A 175 -2.10 12.37 -25.83
N ASP A 176 -1.11 12.31 -26.74
CA ASP A 176 -1.22 11.69 -28.06
C ASP A 176 -0.95 10.17 -28.02
N GLY A 177 -0.65 9.61 -26.85
CA GLY A 177 -0.35 8.18 -26.64
C GLY A 177 1.08 7.76 -27.00
N ARG A 178 2.00 8.71 -27.23
CA ARG A 178 3.41 8.41 -27.51
C ARG A 178 4.14 8.10 -26.22
N LEU A 179 5.04 7.13 -26.27
CA LEU A 179 5.90 6.78 -25.13
C LEU A 179 6.82 7.94 -24.77
N LEU A 180 6.89 8.25 -23.49
CA LEU A 180 7.79 9.22 -22.90
C LEU A 180 9.06 8.54 -22.38
N ALA A 181 10.16 9.31 -22.31
CA ALA A 181 11.43 8.85 -21.77
C ALA A 181 11.40 8.85 -20.22
N ASP A 182 12.38 8.17 -19.61
CA ASP A 182 12.58 8.20 -18.16
C ASP A 182 12.71 9.64 -17.65
N GLY A 183 12.02 9.95 -16.56
CA GLY A 183 11.94 11.27 -15.96
C GLY A 183 10.87 12.19 -16.55
N GLU A 184 10.26 11.84 -17.70
CA GLU A 184 9.19 12.63 -18.29
C GLU A 184 7.82 12.22 -17.73
N ALA A 185 7.04 13.21 -17.27
CA ALA A 185 5.73 12.98 -16.68
C ALA A 185 4.63 12.86 -17.73
N GLY A 186 3.78 11.86 -17.59
CA GLY A 186 2.64 11.61 -18.45
C GLY A 186 1.63 10.66 -17.83
N GLU A 187 0.64 10.20 -18.61
CA GLU A 187 -0.34 9.24 -18.14
C GLU A 187 0.34 7.87 -17.85
N ILE A 188 0.10 7.36 -16.65
CA ILE A 188 0.52 6.01 -16.28
C ILE A 188 -0.40 5.00 -16.94
N GLN A 189 0.15 4.10 -17.74
CA GLN A 189 -0.57 2.95 -18.27
C GLN A 189 0.02 1.65 -17.75
N VAL A 190 -0.85 0.72 -17.37
CA VAL A 190 -0.47 -0.54 -16.73
C VAL A 190 -0.94 -1.72 -17.56
N ARG A 191 -0.12 -2.76 -17.66
CA ARG A 191 -0.45 -4.03 -18.28
C ARG A 191 0.08 -5.18 -17.43
N GLY A 192 -0.69 -6.26 -17.29
CA GLY A 192 -0.24 -7.44 -16.54
C GLY A 192 -1.33 -8.47 -16.35
N VAL A 193 -0.97 -9.58 -15.70
CA VAL A 193 -1.91 -10.72 -15.49
C VAL A 193 -2.94 -10.44 -14.38
N SER A 194 -2.76 -9.37 -13.63
CA SER A 194 -3.68 -8.97 -12.54
C SER A 194 -4.72 -7.94 -12.97
N MET A 195 -4.70 -7.53 -14.24
CA MET A 195 -5.67 -6.55 -14.75
C MET A 195 -7.10 -7.09 -14.73
N MET A 196 -8.05 -6.20 -14.50
CA MET A 196 -9.47 -6.51 -14.68
C MET A 196 -9.73 -7.03 -16.09
N ARG A 197 -10.73 -7.86 -16.23
CA ARG A 197 -11.21 -8.29 -17.54
C ARG A 197 -12.07 -7.21 -18.19
N GLU A 198 -13.00 -6.64 -17.42
CA GLU A 198 -13.96 -5.65 -17.89
C GLU A 198 -14.68 -4.97 -16.72
N TYR A 199 -15.30 -3.86 -16.95
CA TYR A 199 -16.37 -3.34 -16.09
C TYR A 199 -17.66 -4.11 -16.39
N TRP A 200 -18.25 -4.70 -15.37
CA TRP A 200 -19.42 -5.57 -15.49
C TRP A 200 -20.57 -4.86 -16.18
N GLY A 201 -20.99 -5.40 -17.34
CA GLY A 201 -22.11 -4.86 -18.13
C GLY A 201 -21.84 -3.49 -18.74
N GLN A 202 -20.57 -3.03 -18.82
CA GLN A 202 -20.20 -1.71 -19.37
C GLN A 202 -19.07 -1.87 -20.41
N PRO A 203 -19.38 -2.43 -21.60
CA PRO A 203 -18.35 -2.67 -22.62
C PRO A 203 -17.73 -1.39 -23.17
N GLU A 204 -18.51 -0.32 -23.28
CA GLU A 204 -18.03 0.98 -23.77
C GLU A 204 -17.03 1.60 -22.80
N ALA A 205 -17.37 1.70 -21.50
CA ALA A 205 -16.46 2.18 -20.47
C ALA A 205 -15.20 1.29 -20.37
N THR A 206 -15.32 0.00 -20.60
CA THR A 206 -14.17 -0.91 -20.64
C THR A 206 -13.26 -0.57 -21.82
N ALA A 207 -13.81 -0.37 -23.02
CA ALA A 207 -13.05 -0.03 -24.22
C ALA A 207 -12.35 1.33 -24.12
N GLU A 208 -12.89 2.28 -23.35
CA GLU A 208 -12.27 3.58 -23.12
C GLU A 208 -10.96 3.45 -22.34
N VAL A 209 -10.89 2.58 -21.34
CA VAL A 209 -9.75 2.47 -20.42
C VAL A 209 -8.82 1.32 -20.74
N LEU A 210 -9.31 0.24 -21.39
CA LEU A 210 -8.52 -0.95 -21.68
C LEU A 210 -8.30 -1.08 -23.18
N GLN A 211 -7.13 -0.64 -23.66
CA GLN A 211 -6.76 -0.61 -25.07
C GLN A 211 -5.49 -1.43 -25.32
N ASP A 212 -5.53 -2.38 -26.25
CA ASP A 212 -4.42 -3.26 -26.60
C ASP A 212 -3.76 -3.97 -25.40
N GLY A 213 -4.58 -4.26 -24.38
CA GLY A 213 -4.14 -4.87 -23.12
C GLY A 213 -3.44 -3.90 -22.16
N TRP A 214 -3.44 -2.62 -22.43
CA TRP A 214 -2.99 -1.55 -21.53
C TRP A 214 -4.19 -0.87 -20.89
N LEU A 215 -4.13 -0.78 -19.56
CA LEU A 215 -5.09 -0.02 -18.77
C LEU A 215 -4.61 1.42 -18.65
N ARG A 216 -5.43 2.36 -19.11
CA ARG A 216 -5.28 3.78 -18.86
C ARG A 216 -5.72 4.05 -17.42
N THR A 217 -4.83 4.52 -16.57
CA THR A 217 -5.15 4.70 -15.14
C THR A 217 -5.80 6.03 -14.84
N GLY A 218 -5.59 7.04 -15.71
CA GLY A 218 -5.97 8.41 -15.44
C GLY A 218 -5.03 9.12 -14.45
N ASP A 219 -4.06 8.42 -13.88
CA ASP A 219 -3.05 9.00 -13.01
C ASP A 219 -1.87 9.49 -13.83
N VAL A 220 -1.20 10.54 -13.32
CA VAL A 220 0.01 11.11 -13.92
C VAL A 220 1.22 10.78 -13.06
N GLY A 221 2.31 10.37 -13.71
CA GLY A 221 3.57 10.06 -13.06
C GLY A 221 4.69 9.89 -14.05
N TYR A 222 5.85 9.45 -13.57
CA TYR A 222 7.02 9.13 -14.40
C TYR A 222 7.77 7.93 -13.83
N LEU A 223 8.60 7.32 -14.66
CA LEU A 223 9.56 6.31 -14.25
C LEU A 223 10.95 6.95 -14.19
N GLU A 224 11.70 6.64 -13.14
CA GLU A 224 13.09 7.07 -12.99
C GLU A 224 13.88 6.00 -12.25
N ASP A 225 14.99 5.54 -12.82
CA ASP A 225 15.82 4.47 -12.23
C ASP A 225 15.05 3.20 -11.84
N GLY A 226 13.99 2.87 -12.56
CA GLY A 226 13.11 1.72 -12.28
C GLY A 226 12.09 1.94 -11.15
N PHE A 227 11.96 3.17 -10.65
CA PHE A 227 10.95 3.57 -9.67
C PHE A 227 9.82 4.38 -10.33
N LEU A 228 8.60 4.12 -9.88
CA LEU A 228 7.41 4.90 -10.23
C LEU A 228 7.21 5.98 -9.19
#